data_1a49b3ee1a93b605f5e446cda36de051
#
_entry.id   1a49b3ee1a93b605f5e446cda36de051
#
_cell.length_a   1.000
_cell.length_b   1.000
_cell.length_c   1.000
_cell.angle_alpha   90.00
_cell.angle_beta   90.00
_cell.angle_gamma   90.00
#
_symmetry.space_group_name_H-M   'P 1'
#
loop_
_entity.id
_entity.type
_entity.pdbx_description
1 polymer ?
#
loop_
_entity_poly.entity_id
_entity_poly.type
_entity_poly.pdbx_seq_one_letter_code
_entity_poly.pdbx_strand_id
1 'polypeptide(L)'
;MAKSNKTPKKSNEYYVYAIELKKTIWVKEAGFRKKNPHLTKEYNGKCYYVGQTSHQPECRYKQHVSKRRDTPGSMFICGCFTEKPRKREFTSKNKPGRFVKEYHMKGGLRPVIYSQLNPVGETKEAAEIAEKSLAQQLRNQGFAVHSA
;
A
#
# COMPACT_ATOMS: atom_id res chain seq x y z
N MET A 1 2.54 5.58 24.32
CA MET A 1 2.25 5.35 23.76
C MET A 1 2.61 5.23 22.88
N ALA A 2 3.09 4.84 22.88
CA ALA A 2 3.50 4.91 21.91
C ALA A 2 2.56 4.65 21.13
N LYS A 3 2.12 4.57 21.13
CA LYS A 3 1.51 4.58 20.39
C LYS A 3 1.26 5.54 20.05
N SER A 4 1.57 5.43 20.20
CA SER A 4 1.37 6.17 20.04
C SER A 4 1.44 7.26 19.43
N ASN A 5 1.87 7.42 18.88
CA ASN A 5 1.93 8.40 17.85
C ASN A 5 0.73 8.43 16.97
N LYS A 6 -0.11 7.47 17.09
CA LYS A 6 -1.25 7.37 16.21
C LYS A 6 -2.40 8.16 16.76
N THR A 7 -2.78 9.19 16.04
CA THR A 7 -4.01 9.90 16.30
C THR A 7 -5.16 9.05 15.78
N PRO A 8 -6.22 8.84 16.57
CA PRO A 8 -7.38 8.13 16.06
C PRO A 8 -7.90 8.85 14.82
N LYS A 9 -8.14 8.10 13.75
CA LYS A 9 -8.66 8.70 12.54
C LYS A 9 -10.15 8.93 12.63
N LYS A 10 -10.66 9.87 11.89
CA LYS A 10 -12.09 10.01 11.68
C LYS A 10 -12.56 8.88 10.78
N SER A 11 -13.82 8.48 10.96
CA SER A 11 -14.33 7.26 10.33
C SER A 11 -14.35 7.34 8.81
N ASN A 12 -14.41 8.52 8.23
CA ASN A 12 -14.57 8.70 6.78
C ASN A 12 -13.37 9.31 6.09
N GLU A 13 -12.21 9.33 6.74
CA GLU A 13 -11.00 9.84 6.11
C GLU A 13 -10.31 8.75 5.31
N TYR A 14 -9.73 9.13 4.18
CA TYR A 14 -8.95 8.24 3.34
C TYR A 14 -7.49 8.65 3.32
N TYR A 15 -6.65 7.66 3.06
CA TYR A 15 -5.19 7.82 3.05
C TYR A 15 -4.61 7.13 1.84
N VAL A 16 -3.51 7.67 1.33
CA VAL A 16 -2.69 6.97 0.34
C VAL A 16 -1.43 6.46 1.02
N TYR A 17 -0.82 5.45 0.43
CA TYR A 17 0.42 4.89 0.96
C TYR A 17 1.25 4.32 -0.18
N ALA A 18 2.55 4.15 0.11
CA ALA A 18 3.48 3.54 -0.83
C ALA A 18 4.34 2.53 -0.09
N ILE A 19 4.53 1.39 -0.72
CA ILE A 19 5.32 0.29 -0.16
C ILE A 19 6.41 -0.03 -1.18
N GLU A 20 7.66 -0.06 -0.71
CA GLU A 20 8.76 -0.45 -1.58
C GLU A 20 8.79 -1.96 -1.75
N LEU A 21 8.94 -2.41 -2.99
CA LEU A 21 8.94 -3.82 -3.35
C LEU A 21 10.35 -4.25 -3.73
N LYS A 22 10.62 -5.55 -3.62
CA LYS A 22 11.88 -6.12 -4.06
C LYS A 22 12.02 -5.95 -5.57
N LYS A 23 13.23 -5.65 -6.02
CA LYS A 23 13.48 -5.43 -7.45
C LYS A 23 13.20 -6.67 -8.29
N THR A 24 13.20 -7.85 -7.68
CA THR A 24 12.91 -9.08 -8.40
C THR A 24 11.52 -9.10 -9.03
N ILE A 25 10.59 -8.27 -8.53
CA ILE A 25 9.27 -8.18 -9.14
C ILE A 25 9.37 -7.74 -10.59
N TRP A 26 10.34 -6.86 -10.91
CA TRP A 26 10.51 -6.39 -12.27
C TRP A 26 10.85 -7.54 -13.22
N VAL A 27 11.69 -8.46 -12.76
CA VAL A 27 12.10 -9.58 -13.59
C VAL A 27 11.00 -10.63 -13.72
N LYS A 28 10.29 -10.89 -12.61
CA LYS A 28 9.40 -12.05 -12.54
C LYS A 28 7.96 -11.78 -12.97
N GLU A 29 7.52 -10.52 -12.93
CA GLU A 29 6.11 -10.21 -13.12
C GLU A 29 5.92 -9.33 -14.35
N ALA A 30 5.54 -9.97 -15.45
CA ALA A 30 5.29 -9.25 -16.70
C ALA A 30 4.16 -8.23 -16.53
N GLY A 31 3.15 -8.56 -15.72
CA GLY A 31 2.05 -7.63 -15.47
C GLY A 31 2.52 -6.35 -14.79
N PHE A 32 3.52 -6.46 -13.92
CA PHE A 32 4.10 -5.29 -13.28
C PHE A 32 4.83 -4.42 -14.32
N ARG A 33 5.60 -5.06 -15.21
CA ARG A 33 6.32 -4.31 -16.25
C ARG A 33 5.35 -3.58 -17.19
N LYS A 34 4.23 -4.20 -17.52
CA LYS A 34 3.25 -3.58 -18.42
C LYS A 34 2.68 -2.28 -17.89
N LYS A 35 2.65 -2.12 -16.59
CA LYS A 35 2.15 -0.89 -15.96
C LYS A 35 3.17 0.24 -16.04
N ASN A 36 4.38 -0.02 -16.52
CA ASN A 36 5.46 0.94 -16.52
C ASN A 36 6.12 1.03 -17.89
N PRO A 37 5.36 1.46 -18.92
CA PRO A 37 5.90 1.49 -20.29
C PRO A 37 6.98 2.54 -20.49
N HIS A 38 7.16 3.44 -19.52
CA HIS A 38 8.22 4.46 -19.59
C HIS A 38 9.60 3.89 -19.29
N LEU A 39 9.67 2.62 -18.84
CA LEU A 39 10.95 2.00 -18.45
C LEU A 39 11.33 0.93 -19.45
N THR A 40 12.66 0.75 -19.62
CA THR A 40 13.17 -0.31 -20.47
C THR A 40 13.21 -1.63 -19.71
N LYS A 41 13.35 -2.72 -20.45
CA LYS A 41 13.40 -4.04 -19.85
C LYS A 41 14.57 -4.19 -18.88
N GLU A 42 15.64 -3.43 -19.09
CA GLU A 42 16.83 -3.48 -18.25
C GLU A 42 16.73 -2.67 -16.97
N TYR A 43 15.56 -2.11 -16.69
CA TYR A 43 15.36 -1.31 -15.49
C TYR A 43 15.85 -2.04 -14.24
N ASN A 44 16.56 -1.32 -13.39
CA ASN A 44 17.13 -1.90 -12.16
C ASN A 44 16.97 -0.95 -10.98
N GLY A 45 15.95 -0.12 -11.00
CA GLY A 45 15.68 0.83 -9.94
C GLY A 45 14.66 0.34 -8.93
N LYS A 46 14.22 1.25 -8.09
CA LYS A 46 13.24 0.93 -7.06
C LYS A 46 11.87 0.65 -7.65
N CYS A 47 11.14 -0.24 -7.00
CA CYS A 47 9.78 -0.63 -7.37
C CYS A 47 8.85 -0.35 -6.21
N TYR A 48 7.66 0.19 -6.50
CA TYR A 48 6.70 0.57 -5.47
C TYR A 48 5.31 0.04 -5.77
N TYR A 49 4.58 -0.19 -4.72
CA TYR A 49 3.14 -0.40 -4.77
C TYR A 49 2.47 0.81 -4.11
N VAL A 50 1.54 1.43 -4.81
CA VAL A 50 0.79 2.58 -4.31
C VAL A 50 -0.66 2.18 -4.16
N GLY A 51 -1.25 2.50 -3.01
CA GLY A 51 -2.64 2.17 -2.76
C GLY A 51 -3.34 3.25 -1.96
N GLN A 52 -4.62 3.04 -1.74
CA GLN A 52 -5.41 3.92 -0.88
C GLN A 52 -6.20 3.05 0.08
N THR A 53 -6.60 3.66 1.21
CA THR A 53 -7.31 2.93 2.25
C THR A 53 -8.13 3.89 3.09
N SER A 54 -9.26 3.40 3.60
CA SER A 54 -10.04 4.12 4.61
C SER A 54 -9.53 3.86 6.02
N HIS A 55 -8.47 3.08 6.14
CA HIS A 55 -7.76 2.82 7.38
C HIS A 55 -6.44 3.56 7.36
N GLN A 56 -5.69 3.50 8.46
CA GLN A 56 -4.36 4.10 8.45
C GLN A 56 -3.42 3.24 7.62
N PRO A 57 -2.41 3.86 6.97
CA PRO A 57 -1.49 3.09 6.12
C PRO A 57 -0.83 1.92 6.83
N GLU A 58 -0.45 2.09 8.10
CA GLU A 58 0.18 1.01 8.86
C GLU A 58 -0.75 -0.18 9.02
N CYS A 59 -2.03 0.08 9.22
CA CYS A 59 -3.02 -0.98 9.35
C CYS A 59 -3.17 -1.75 8.04
N ARG A 60 -3.26 -1.03 6.92
CA ARG A 60 -3.39 -1.66 5.61
C ARG A 60 -2.13 -2.45 5.27
N TYR A 61 -0.96 -1.92 5.61
CA TYR A 61 0.28 -2.62 5.39
C TYR A 61 0.29 -3.96 6.13
N LYS A 62 -0.11 -3.96 7.40
CA LYS A 62 -0.18 -5.20 8.17
C LYS A 62 -1.13 -6.20 7.53
N GLN A 63 -2.26 -5.72 7.01
CA GLN A 63 -3.22 -6.58 6.35
C GLN A 63 -2.59 -7.26 5.12
N HIS A 64 -1.75 -6.52 4.39
CA HIS A 64 -1.12 -7.07 3.19
C HIS A 64 -0.04 -8.10 3.50
N VAL A 65 0.78 -7.85 4.52
CA VAL A 65 2.03 -8.60 4.68
C VAL A 65 1.96 -9.70 5.73
N SER A 66 0.91 -9.76 6.53
CA SER A 66 0.85 -10.73 7.62
C SER A 66 0.82 -12.15 7.09
N LYS A 67 1.66 -12.99 7.67
CA LYS A 67 1.70 -14.40 7.31
C LYS A 67 0.48 -15.17 7.82
N ARG A 68 -0.21 -14.63 8.80
CA ARG A 68 -1.39 -15.30 9.37
C ARG A 68 -2.54 -15.41 8.39
N ARG A 69 -2.48 -14.67 7.31
CA ARG A 69 -3.53 -14.75 6.30
C ARG A 69 -3.64 -16.14 5.65
N ASP A 70 -2.59 -16.97 5.81
CA ASP A 70 -2.60 -18.32 5.25
C ASP A 70 -3.39 -19.30 6.11
N THR A 71 -3.79 -18.88 7.31
CA THR A 71 -4.59 -19.72 8.21
C THR A 71 -6.07 -19.47 7.93
N PRO A 72 -6.83 -20.49 7.55
CA PRO A 72 -8.26 -20.31 7.28
C PRO A 72 -8.96 -19.64 8.48
N GLY A 73 -9.77 -18.63 8.19
CA GLY A 73 -10.52 -17.91 9.21
C GLY A 73 -9.69 -16.91 10.00
N SER A 74 -8.42 -16.76 9.68
CA SER A 74 -7.58 -15.78 10.38
C SER A 74 -8.04 -14.37 10.14
N MET A 75 -8.05 -13.59 11.21
CA MET A 75 -8.42 -12.19 11.17
C MET A 75 -7.40 -11.40 11.97
N PHE A 76 -7.17 -10.15 11.61
CA PHE A 76 -6.40 -9.27 12.45
C PHE A 76 -7.29 -8.13 12.94
N ILE A 77 -6.90 -7.55 14.06
CA ILE A 77 -7.70 -6.49 14.67
C ILE A 77 -7.19 -5.15 14.16
N CYS A 78 -8.08 -4.39 13.53
CA CYS A 78 -7.76 -3.07 13.04
C CYS A 78 -7.72 -2.09 14.22
N GLY A 79 -6.62 -1.33 14.32
CA GLY A 79 -6.45 -0.34 15.37
C GLY A 79 -6.77 1.09 14.95
N CYS A 80 -7.41 1.28 13.78
CA CYS A 80 -7.65 2.63 13.28
C CYS A 80 -8.69 3.40 14.09
N PHE A 81 -9.63 2.68 14.68
CA PHE A 81 -10.72 3.29 15.44
C PHE A 81 -10.58 2.86 16.88
N THR A 82 -10.35 3.83 17.79
CA THR A 82 -10.05 3.51 19.17
C THR A 82 -11.21 2.88 19.91
N GLU A 83 -12.44 3.25 19.56
CA GLU A 83 -13.62 2.81 20.31
C GLU A 83 -14.13 1.45 19.86
N LYS A 84 -13.87 1.09 18.61
CA LYS A 84 -14.36 -0.16 18.06
C LYS A 84 -13.33 -0.80 17.17
N PRO A 85 -12.38 -1.53 17.75
CA PRO A 85 -11.44 -2.29 16.92
C PRO A 85 -12.23 -3.24 16.03
N ARG A 86 -11.81 -3.33 14.78
CA ARG A 86 -12.50 -4.14 13.79
C ARG A 86 -11.64 -5.30 13.37
N LYS A 87 -12.26 -6.47 13.25
CA LYS A 87 -11.60 -7.62 12.66
C LYS A 87 -11.71 -7.54 11.15
N ARG A 88 -10.63 -7.84 10.47
CA ARG A 88 -10.59 -7.79 9.01
C ARG A 88 -9.88 -9.02 8.49
N GLU A 89 -10.35 -9.51 7.35
CA GLU A 89 -9.67 -10.60 6.69
C GLU A 89 -8.35 -10.12 6.12
N PHE A 90 -7.36 -11.00 6.14
CA PHE A 90 -6.10 -10.69 5.49
C PHE A 90 -6.28 -10.67 3.98
N THR A 91 -5.41 -9.89 3.31
CA THR A 91 -5.51 -9.71 1.87
C THR A 91 -5.42 -11.03 1.13
N SER A 92 -6.34 -11.21 0.19
CA SER A 92 -6.33 -12.37 -0.68
C SER A 92 -5.13 -12.32 -1.61
N LYS A 93 -4.62 -13.49 -1.95
CA LYS A 93 -3.44 -13.61 -2.81
C LYS A 93 -3.72 -13.32 -4.28
N ASN A 94 -4.99 -13.16 -4.67
CA ASN A 94 -5.34 -12.98 -6.07
C ASN A 94 -5.68 -11.54 -6.43
N LYS A 95 -5.25 -10.57 -5.62
CA LYS A 95 -5.52 -9.15 -5.85
C LYS A 95 -4.21 -8.39 -5.96
N PRO A 96 -4.26 -7.08 -6.24
CA PRO A 96 -3.01 -6.31 -6.27
C PRO A 96 -2.17 -6.49 -5.02
N GLY A 97 -2.80 -6.73 -3.88
CA GLY A 97 -2.10 -7.04 -2.65
C GLY A 97 -1.22 -8.28 -2.73
N ARG A 98 -1.42 -9.14 -3.72
CA ARG A 98 -0.54 -10.28 -3.93
C ARG A 98 0.90 -9.85 -4.15
N PHE A 99 1.10 -8.78 -4.91
CA PHE A 99 2.46 -8.28 -5.14
C PHE A 99 3.09 -7.82 -3.83
N VAL A 100 2.32 -7.16 -2.98
CA VAL A 100 2.85 -6.73 -1.68
C VAL A 100 3.19 -7.95 -0.84
N LYS A 101 2.32 -8.93 -0.82
CA LYS A 101 2.58 -10.14 -0.03
C LYS A 101 3.87 -10.82 -0.45
N GLU A 102 4.10 -10.94 -1.76
CA GLU A 102 5.22 -11.72 -2.28
C GLU A 102 6.51 -10.91 -2.38
N TYR A 103 6.42 -9.61 -2.60
CA TYR A 103 7.60 -8.82 -2.96
C TYR A 103 7.89 -7.66 -2.02
N HIS A 104 7.12 -7.45 -0.96
CA HIS A 104 7.40 -6.33 -0.07
C HIS A 104 8.80 -6.47 0.55
N MET A 105 9.49 -5.35 0.68
CA MET A 105 10.72 -5.32 1.45
C MET A 105 10.37 -5.27 2.93
N LYS A 106 11.22 -5.85 3.76
CA LYS A 106 11.03 -5.78 5.19
C LYS A 106 10.98 -4.30 5.60
N GLY A 107 9.90 -3.94 6.31
CA GLY A 107 9.70 -2.55 6.66
C GLY A 107 9.53 -1.65 5.45
N GLY A 108 8.91 -2.17 4.38
CA GLY A 108 8.86 -1.45 3.10
C GLY A 108 7.88 -0.30 3.01
N LEU A 109 7.05 -0.08 4.03
CA LEU A 109 6.19 1.09 4.04
C LEU A 109 7.07 2.34 4.08
N ARG A 110 6.78 3.31 3.18
CA ARG A 110 7.66 4.47 3.02
C ARG A 110 6.91 5.78 3.29
N PRO A 111 6.69 6.12 4.57
CA PRO A 111 5.92 7.33 4.90
C PRO A 111 6.50 8.62 4.33
N VAL A 112 7.80 8.68 4.10
CA VAL A 112 8.42 9.88 3.56
C VAL A 112 7.83 10.23 2.18
N ILE A 113 7.30 9.25 1.47
CA ILE A 113 6.73 9.46 0.14
C ILE A 113 5.33 10.09 0.23
N TYR A 114 4.55 9.74 1.25
CA TYR A 114 3.12 10.07 1.23
C TYR A 114 2.60 10.80 2.47
N SER A 115 3.37 10.89 3.54
CA SER A 115 2.81 11.36 4.82
C SER A 115 2.26 12.77 4.73
N GLN A 116 2.86 13.64 3.90
CA GLN A 116 2.39 15.00 3.75
C GLN A 116 1.10 15.12 2.95
N LEU A 117 0.74 14.07 2.24
CA LEU A 117 -0.48 14.05 1.43
C LEU A 117 -1.71 13.68 2.24
N ASN A 118 -1.53 13.03 3.36
CA ASN A 118 -2.62 12.44 4.13
C ASN A 118 -3.15 13.36 5.20
N PRO A 119 -4.44 13.31 5.50
CA PRO A 119 -5.46 12.56 4.77
C PRO A 119 -5.78 13.21 3.43
N VAL A 120 -6.21 12.40 2.46
CA VAL A 120 -6.41 12.90 1.10
C VAL A 120 -7.86 13.33 0.84
N GLY A 121 -8.77 13.06 1.75
CA GLY A 121 -10.16 13.48 1.61
C GLY A 121 -11.09 12.51 2.30
N GLU A 122 -12.39 12.75 2.12
CA GLU A 122 -13.42 11.97 2.79
C GLU A 122 -14.22 11.11 1.82
N THR A 123 -13.83 11.05 0.55
CA THR A 123 -14.51 10.25 -0.44
C THR A 123 -13.56 9.27 -1.09
N LYS A 124 -14.13 8.17 -1.59
CA LYS A 124 -13.34 7.19 -2.33
C LYS A 124 -12.77 7.81 -3.60
N GLU A 125 -13.54 8.70 -4.25
CA GLU A 125 -13.07 9.38 -5.47
C GLU A 125 -11.82 10.21 -5.19
N ALA A 126 -11.81 10.96 -4.09
CA ALA A 126 -10.63 11.75 -3.73
C ALA A 126 -9.43 10.83 -3.49
N ALA A 127 -9.67 9.69 -2.86
CA ALA A 127 -8.60 8.73 -2.61
C ALA A 127 -8.04 8.15 -3.90
N GLU A 128 -8.91 7.84 -4.86
CA GLU A 128 -8.47 7.27 -6.14
C GLU A 128 -7.68 8.29 -6.94
N ILE A 129 -8.11 9.55 -6.93
CA ILE A 129 -7.36 10.61 -7.60
C ILE A 129 -5.98 10.77 -6.98
N ALA A 130 -5.91 10.78 -5.66
CA ALA A 130 -4.64 10.92 -4.95
C ALA A 130 -3.71 9.74 -5.23
N GLU A 131 -4.27 8.54 -5.27
CA GLU A 131 -3.48 7.34 -5.57
C GLU A 131 -2.87 7.42 -6.97
N LYS A 132 -3.69 7.78 -7.96
CA LYS A 132 -3.21 7.89 -9.33
C LYS A 132 -2.16 8.99 -9.47
N SER A 133 -2.38 10.11 -8.78
CA SER A 133 -1.45 11.22 -8.82
C SER A 133 -0.10 10.82 -8.23
N LEU A 134 -0.12 10.14 -7.08
CA LEU A 134 1.12 9.69 -6.44
C LEU A 134 1.84 8.68 -7.32
N ALA A 135 1.12 7.73 -7.89
CA ALA A 135 1.73 6.74 -8.78
C ALA A 135 2.39 7.43 -9.98
N GLN A 136 1.71 8.42 -10.55
CA GLN A 136 2.26 9.14 -11.70
C GLN A 136 3.50 9.94 -11.31
N GLN A 137 3.49 10.57 -10.14
CA GLN A 137 4.66 11.31 -9.67
C GLN A 137 5.86 10.38 -9.54
N LEU A 138 5.67 9.20 -8.99
CA LEU A 138 6.77 8.25 -8.84
C LEU A 138 7.27 7.76 -10.20
N ARG A 139 6.35 7.52 -11.14
CA ARG A 139 6.76 7.15 -12.50
C ARG A 139 7.53 8.28 -13.18
N ASN A 140 7.10 9.52 -12.97
CA ASN A 140 7.81 10.67 -13.54
C ASN A 140 9.22 10.81 -12.98
N GLN A 141 9.45 10.31 -11.77
CA GLN A 141 10.78 10.29 -11.18
C GLN A 141 11.61 9.10 -11.64
N GLY A 142 11.07 8.27 -12.52
CA GLY A 142 11.79 7.15 -13.09
C GLY A 142 11.64 5.84 -12.36
N PHE A 143 10.68 5.75 -11.43
CA PHE A 143 10.48 4.50 -10.68
C PHE A 143 9.42 3.62 -11.34
N ALA A 144 9.48 2.34 -11.02
CA ALA A 144 8.47 1.36 -11.43
C ALA A 144 7.38 1.31 -10.36
N VAL A 145 6.12 1.38 -10.78
CA VAL A 145 5.00 1.49 -9.84
C VAL A 145 3.83 0.61 -10.28
N HIS A 146 3.21 -0.04 -9.31
CA HIS A 146 1.90 -0.67 -9.49
C HIS A 146 0.93 0.04 -8.56
N SER A 147 -0.18 0.51 -9.10
CA SER A 147 -1.23 1.10 -8.28
C SER A 147 -2.46 0.21 -8.30
N ALA A 148 -3.17 0.21 -7.19
CA ALA A 148 -4.36 -0.62 -7.04
C ALA A 148 -5.49 -0.17 -7.96
#